data_956ab3a63d9b782630ca050fdd0be970
#
_entry.id   956ab3a63d9b782630ca050fdd0be970
#
_cell.length_a   1.000
_cell.length_b   1.000
_cell.length_c   1.000
_cell.angle_alpha   90.00
_cell.angle_beta   90.00
_cell.angle_gamma   90.00
#
_symmetry.space_group_name_H-M   'P 1'
#
loop_
_entity.id
_entity.type
_entity.pdbx_description
1 polymer ?
#
loop_
_entity_poly.entity_id
_entity_poly.type
_entity_poly.pdbx_seq_one_letter_code
_entity_poly.pdbx_strand_id
1 'polypeptide(L)'
;ITGTFERIDIEGEQGAKLKEVWKDGPQTYLGFLVQGFPNMFMAMGPHSGLGNYTRTAEYSVEWITGVIRHAVEKDFTRVAATSEGVRDWTDYVLGLGEDLLMNEIGSWMTGVNNNVEGKKVPRIMRYSGGHPAFREHCDEIAEGGYKTLACK
;
A
#
# COMPACT_ATOMS: atom_id res chain seq x y z
N ILE A 1 0.23 -11.72 -3.67
CA ILE A 1 0.55 -10.26 -3.72
C ILE A 1 1.82 -10.01 -2.92
N THR A 2 1.90 -10.40 -1.62
CA THR A 2 3.10 -10.17 -0.78
C THR A 2 4.28 -11.08 -1.11
N GLY A 3 4.06 -12.24 -1.73
CA GLY A 3 5.10 -13.24 -1.98
C GLY A 3 6.30 -12.78 -2.81
N THR A 4 6.13 -11.76 -3.64
CA THR A 4 7.25 -11.16 -4.38
C THR A 4 8.17 -10.37 -3.45
N PHE A 5 7.59 -9.60 -2.52
CA PHE A 5 8.34 -8.82 -1.54
C PHE A 5 9.10 -9.69 -0.53
N GLU A 6 8.60 -10.90 -0.23
CA GLU A 6 9.26 -11.83 0.68
C GLU A 6 10.55 -12.45 0.12
N ARG A 7 10.71 -12.43 -1.21
CA ARG A 7 11.90 -12.92 -1.90
C ARG A 7 13.03 -11.91 -1.96
N ILE A 8 12.74 -10.66 -1.61
CA ILE A 8 13.69 -9.54 -1.64
C ILE A 8 13.95 -9.14 -0.19
N ASP A 9 15.21 -9.02 0.19
CA ASP A 9 15.57 -8.51 1.51
C ASP A 9 15.50 -6.98 1.50
N ILE A 10 14.30 -6.46 1.86
CA ILE A 10 14.04 -5.03 1.93
C ILE A 10 14.20 -4.59 3.38
N GLU A 11 15.14 -3.68 3.59
CA GLU A 11 15.46 -3.09 4.88
C GLU A 11 15.07 -1.62 4.91
N GLY A 12 14.34 -1.24 5.95
CA GLY A 12 13.94 0.13 6.25
C GLY A 12 14.75 0.77 7.35
N GLU A 13 14.19 1.81 7.94
CA GLU A 13 14.82 2.54 9.06
C GLU A 13 15.05 1.61 10.25
N GLN A 14 16.16 1.82 10.95
CA GLN A 14 16.55 1.05 12.15
C GLN A 14 16.71 -0.45 11.90
N GLY A 15 16.94 -0.86 10.65
CA GLY A 15 17.11 -2.27 10.29
C GLY A 15 15.80 -3.06 10.19
N ALA A 16 14.65 -2.37 10.15
CA ALA A 16 13.36 -3.04 10.03
C ALA A 16 13.27 -3.82 8.71
N LYS A 17 12.91 -5.09 8.78
CA LYS A 17 12.73 -5.93 7.60
C LYS A 17 11.27 -5.96 7.19
N LEU A 18 10.98 -5.67 5.92
CA LEU A 18 9.61 -5.59 5.40
C LEU A 18 8.82 -6.88 5.66
N LYS A 19 9.45 -8.04 5.48
CA LYS A 19 8.84 -9.35 5.75
C LYS A 19 8.39 -9.53 7.21
N GLU A 20 9.12 -8.95 8.16
CA GLU A 20 8.78 -9.01 9.59
C GLU A 20 7.66 -8.02 9.93
N VAL A 21 7.71 -6.81 9.34
CA VAL A 21 6.66 -5.79 9.51
C VAL A 21 5.31 -6.31 8.97
N TRP A 22 5.35 -7.07 7.88
CA TRP A 22 4.15 -7.62 7.24
C TRP A 22 3.78 -9.04 7.64
N LYS A 23 4.41 -9.61 8.68
CA LYS A 23 4.13 -10.99 9.13
C LYS A 23 2.64 -11.24 9.45
N ASP A 24 1.96 -10.23 10.01
CA ASP A 24 0.54 -10.29 10.38
C ASP A 24 -0.40 -9.71 9.30
N GLY A 25 0.15 -9.31 8.17
CA GLY A 25 -0.54 -8.71 7.02
C GLY A 25 0.12 -7.42 6.58
N PRO A 26 -0.12 -6.98 5.35
CA PRO A 26 0.42 -5.73 4.88
C PRO A 26 -0.26 -4.55 5.57
N GLN A 27 0.54 -3.55 5.91
CA GLN A 27 0.10 -2.24 6.36
C GLN A 27 0.74 -1.22 5.42
N THR A 28 -0.08 -0.46 4.72
CA THR A 28 0.39 0.47 3.70
C THR A 28 -0.35 1.79 3.80
N TYR A 29 0.20 2.81 3.18
CA TYR A 29 -0.51 4.05 2.90
C TYR A 29 -0.85 4.11 1.42
N LEU A 30 -2.13 4.11 1.07
CA LEU A 30 -2.68 4.09 -0.30
C LEU A 30 -2.24 2.89 -1.16
N GLY A 31 -1.60 1.88 -0.58
CA GLY A 31 -0.93 0.83 -1.33
C GLY A 31 0.36 1.29 -2.02
N PHE A 32 0.84 2.51 -1.76
CA PHE A 32 2.02 3.09 -2.40
C PHE A 32 3.22 3.17 -1.48
N LEU A 33 3.03 3.39 -0.18
CA LEU A 33 4.10 3.57 0.79
C LEU A 33 3.93 2.65 2.00
N VAL A 34 5.05 2.42 2.70
CA VAL A 34 5.10 1.64 3.95
C VAL A 34 5.78 2.49 5.02
N GLN A 35 5.23 2.46 6.24
CA GLN A 35 5.87 3.12 7.39
C GLN A 35 7.25 2.53 7.68
N GLY A 36 8.23 3.39 7.94
CA GLY A 36 9.60 2.98 8.24
C GLY A 36 10.44 2.62 7.00
N PHE A 37 9.89 2.78 5.79
CA PHE A 37 10.59 2.55 4.53
C PHE A 37 10.55 3.82 3.67
N PRO A 38 11.29 4.88 4.05
CA PRO A 38 11.28 6.14 3.31
C PRO A 38 11.79 5.95 1.88
N ASN A 39 11.26 6.75 0.96
CA ASN A 39 11.60 6.73 -0.46
C ASN A 39 11.34 5.38 -1.17
N MET A 40 10.65 4.46 -0.50
CA MET A 40 10.17 3.22 -1.11
C MET A 40 8.74 3.40 -1.59
N PHE A 41 8.54 3.22 -2.89
CA PHE A 41 7.22 3.29 -3.51
C PHE A 41 6.86 1.97 -4.16
N MET A 42 5.59 1.62 -4.12
CA MET A 42 5.02 0.44 -4.76
C MET A 42 4.01 0.85 -5.81
N ALA A 43 4.27 0.51 -7.07
CA ALA A 43 3.22 0.59 -8.09
C ALA A 43 2.29 -0.62 -7.91
N MET A 44 1.05 -0.39 -7.45
CA MET A 44 0.08 -1.44 -7.16
C MET A 44 0.47 -2.39 -6.00
N GLY A 45 0.90 -1.82 -4.89
CA GLY A 45 1.11 -2.59 -3.65
C GLY A 45 -0.20 -3.07 -3.01
N PRO A 46 -0.11 -3.85 -1.92
CA PRO A 46 -1.28 -4.22 -1.14
C PRO A 46 -2.09 -3.00 -0.72
N HIS A 47 -3.41 -3.14 -0.63
CA HIS A 47 -4.37 -2.08 -0.30
C HIS A 47 -4.48 -0.95 -1.35
N SER A 48 -3.90 -1.10 -2.55
CA SER A 48 -4.17 -0.20 -3.66
C SER A 48 -5.51 -0.50 -4.33
N GLY A 49 -6.01 0.45 -5.13
CA GLY A 49 -7.22 0.26 -5.92
C GLY A 49 -7.08 -0.88 -6.90
N LEU A 50 -8.17 -1.65 -7.06
CA LEU A 50 -8.24 -2.73 -8.01
C LEU A 50 -9.21 -2.38 -9.14
N GLY A 51 -8.78 -2.63 -10.38
CA GLY A 51 -9.56 -2.38 -11.58
C GLY A 51 -8.88 -2.96 -12.81
N ASN A 52 -8.94 -2.28 -13.92
CA ASN A 52 -8.12 -2.61 -15.07
C ASN A 52 -6.64 -2.45 -14.70
N TYR A 53 -5.87 -3.54 -14.76
CA TYR A 53 -4.51 -3.63 -14.24
C TYR A 53 -3.59 -2.56 -14.83
N THR A 54 -3.59 -2.39 -16.14
CA THR A 54 -2.72 -1.41 -16.80
C THR A 54 -3.08 0.02 -16.45
N ARG A 55 -4.36 0.36 -16.43
CA ARG A 55 -4.84 1.69 -15.99
C ARG A 55 -4.50 2.01 -14.55
N THR A 56 -4.63 1.01 -13.68
CA THR A 56 -4.28 1.19 -12.26
C THR A 56 -2.78 1.39 -12.09
N ALA A 57 -1.96 0.66 -12.85
CA ALA A 57 -0.51 0.84 -12.83
C ALA A 57 -0.08 2.22 -13.35
N GLU A 58 -0.65 2.68 -14.46
CA GLU A 58 -0.40 4.03 -15.00
C GLU A 58 -0.73 5.09 -13.96
N TYR A 59 -1.92 5.06 -13.40
CA TYR A 59 -2.34 5.98 -12.35
C TYR A 59 -1.39 5.96 -11.13
N SER A 60 -1.00 4.77 -10.68
CA SER A 60 -0.09 4.63 -9.55
C SER A 60 1.26 5.30 -9.84
N VAL A 61 1.79 5.11 -11.04
CA VAL A 61 3.05 5.72 -11.47
C VAL A 61 2.92 7.24 -11.60
N GLU A 62 1.81 7.74 -12.13
CA GLU A 62 1.53 9.18 -12.23
C GLU A 62 1.49 9.82 -10.83
N TRP A 63 0.75 9.22 -9.91
CA TRP A 63 0.65 9.72 -8.54
C TRP A 63 2.00 9.72 -7.81
N ILE A 64 2.75 8.61 -7.89
CA ILE A 64 4.10 8.49 -7.30
C ILE A 64 5.04 9.53 -7.92
N THR A 65 4.98 9.72 -9.23
CA THR A 65 5.78 10.75 -9.93
C THR A 65 5.44 12.15 -9.43
N GLY A 66 4.15 12.42 -9.15
CA GLY A 66 3.70 13.66 -8.52
C GLY A 66 4.33 13.91 -7.15
N VAL A 67 4.35 12.87 -6.29
CA VAL A 67 5.02 12.94 -4.98
C VAL A 67 6.51 13.23 -5.12
N ILE A 68 7.20 12.52 -6.02
CA ILE A 68 8.64 12.72 -6.25
C ILE A 68 8.92 14.13 -6.75
N ARG A 69 8.12 14.62 -7.70
CA ARG A 69 8.24 16.01 -8.20
C ARG A 69 8.04 17.02 -7.07
N HIS A 70 7.01 16.85 -6.26
CA HIS A 70 6.77 17.71 -5.11
C HIS A 70 7.94 17.72 -4.12
N ALA A 71 8.53 16.56 -3.88
CA ALA A 71 9.71 16.46 -3.01
C ALA A 71 10.91 17.22 -3.60
N VAL A 72 11.19 17.05 -4.89
CA VAL A 72 12.27 17.76 -5.59
C VAL A 72 12.05 19.29 -5.57
N GLU A 73 10.84 19.75 -5.84
CA GLU A 73 10.48 21.19 -5.84
C GLU A 73 10.61 21.83 -4.44
N LYS A 74 10.51 21.04 -3.40
CA LYS A 74 10.62 21.49 -1.99
C LYS A 74 11.96 21.16 -1.34
N ASP A 75 12.93 20.66 -2.10
CA ASP A 75 14.22 20.21 -1.60
C ASP A 75 14.14 19.15 -0.49
N PHE A 76 13.07 18.35 -0.50
CA PHE A 76 12.94 17.22 0.40
C PHE A 76 13.77 16.03 -0.11
N THR A 77 14.56 15.45 0.78
CA THR A 77 15.38 14.25 0.49
C THR A 77 14.73 12.97 1.01
N ARG A 78 13.67 13.10 1.80
CA ARG A 78 12.97 11.99 2.44
C ARG A 78 11.46 12.16 2.32
N VAL A 79 10.82 11.13 1.79
CA VAL A 79 9.36 10.98 1.75
C VAL A 79 8.98 9.67 2.46
N ALA A 80 8.11 9.73 3.43
CA ALA A 80 7.66 8.56 4.17
C ALA A 80 6.16 8.63 4.50
N ALA A 81 5.54 7.48 4.63
CA ALA A 81 4.20 7.40 5.20
C ALA A 81 4.24 7.67 6.71
N THR A 82 3.27 8.43 7.21
CA THR A 82 3.07 8.63 8.65
C THR A 82 2.42 7.40 9.28
N SER A 83 2.67 7.17 10.57
CA SER A 83 2.03 6.08 11.32
C SER A 83 0.50 6.23 11.32
N GLU A 84 0.02 7.44 11.46
CA GLU A 84 -1.41 7.77 11.43
C GLU A 84 -2.01 7.47 10.06
N GLY A 85 -1.40 7.95 8.98
CA GLY A 85 -1.87 7.71 7.61
C GLY A 85 -1.92 6.21 7.27
N VAL A 86 -0.90 5.44 7.67
CA VAL A 86 -0.89 3.99 7.44
C VAL A 86 -1.99 3.30 8.24
N ARG A 87 -2.18 3.64 9.52
CA ARG A 87 -3.23 3.07 10.36
C ARG A 87 -4.60 3.38 9.77
N ASP A 88 -4.91 4.65 9.55
CA ASP A 88 -6.23 5.10 9.11
C ASP A 88 -6.59 4.53 7.73
N TRP A 89 -5.62 4.47 6.80
CA TRP A 89 -5.83 3.82 5.51
C TRP A 89 -6.03 2.31 5.63
N THR A 90 -5.24 1.65 6.48
CA THR A 90 -5.37 0.21 6.70
C THR A 90 -6.73 -0.12 7.29
N ASP A 91 -7.15 0.59 8.34
CA ASP A 91 -8.45 0.39 9.00
C ASP A 91 -9.62 0.66 8.03
N TYR A 92 -9.51 1.70 7.20
CA TYR A 92 -10.49 1.99 6.17
C TYR A 92 -10.61 0.85 5.14
N VAL A 93 -9.49 0.35 4.64
CA VAL A 93 -9.48 -0.78 3.68
C VAL A 93 -10.02 -2.07 4.29
N LEU A 94 -9.67 -2.34 5.54
CA LEU A 94 -10.18 -3.50 6.27
C LEU A 94 -11.70 -3.41 6.43
N GLY A 95 -12.22 -2.25 6.86
CA GLY A 95 -13.65 -2.03 7.00
C GLY A 95 -14.43 -2.19 5.69
N LEU A 96 -13.88 -1.72 4.55
CA LEU A 96 -14.49 -1.93 3.23
C LEU A 96 -14.52 -3.39 2.78
N GLY A 97 -13.64 -4.20 3.33
CA GLY A 97 -13.50 -5.61 2.96
C GLY A 97 -14.23 -6.58 3.88
N GLU A 98 -14.66 -6.16 5.06
CA GLU A 98 -15.06 -7.04 6.16
C GLU A 98 -16.22 -7.99 5.81
N ASP A 99 -17.23 -7.50 5.09
CA ASP A 99 -18.42 -8.26 4.69
C ASP A 99 -18.35 -8.88 3.28
N LEU A 100 -17.18 -8.90 2.67
CA LEU A 100 -17.08 -9.41 1.33
C LEU A 100 -16.92 -10.94 1.31
N LEU A 101 -17.80 -11.62 0.58
CA LEU A 101 -17.77 -13.08 0.35
C LEU A 101 -16.39 -13.59 -0.09
N MET A 102 -15.59 -12.75 -0.75
CA MET A 102 -14.23 -13.09 -1.15
C MET A 102 -13.30 -13.44 0.01
N ASN A 103 -13.55 -12.92 1.21
CA ASN A 103 -12.70 -13.18 2.38
C ASN A 103 -12.91 -14.59 2.92
N GLU A 104 -14.03 -15.24 2.57
CA GLU A 104 -14.31 -16.62 2.93
C GLU A 104 -13.60 -17.61 1.99
N ILE A 105 -13.09 -17.12 0.86
CA ILE A 105 -12.44 -17.96 -0.15
C ILE A 105 -10.92 -17.91 0.02
N GLY A 106 -10.33 -19.05 0.33
CA GLY A 106 -8.88 -19.21 0.34
C GLY A 106 -8.30 -19.09 -1.08
N SER A 107 -7.82 -17.92 -1.45
CA SER A 107 -7.21 -17.65 -2.75
C SER A 107 -5.96 -16.81 -2.63
N TRP A 108 -5.16 -16.77 -3.70
CA TRP A 108 -4.00 -15.86 -3.76
C TRP A 108 -4.39 -14.38 -3.62
N MET A 109 -5.63 -14.02 -3.96
CA MET A 109 -6.16 -12.65 -3.80
C MET A 109 -6.40 -12.29 -2.34
N THR A 110 -6.62 -13.27 -1.49
CA THR A 110 -6.71 -13.11 -0.03
C THR A 110 -5.40 -13.46 0.68
N GLY A 111 -4.30 -13.57 -0.07
CA GLY A 111 -2.98 -13.89 0.48
C GLY A 111 -2.79 -15.36 0.88
N VAL A 112 -3.79 -16.21 0.65
CA VAL A 112 -3.70 -17.64 0.96
C VAL A 112 -2.83 -18.36 -0.07
N ASN A 113 -1.86 -19.11 0.41
CA ASN A 113 -1.08 -20.02 -0.40
C ASN A 113 -0.90 -21.33 0.38
N ASN A 114 -1.66 -22.35 0.01
CA ASN A 114 -1.66 -23.65 0.69
C ASN A 114 -0.31 -24.39 0.60
N ASN A 115 0.56 -23.99 -0.33
CA ASN A 115 1.89 -24.58 -0.51
C ASN A 115 2.96 -23.88 0.35
N VAL A 116 2.60 -22.84 1.10
CA VAL A 116 3.53 -22.09 1.94
C VAL A 116 3.02 -22.09 3.38
N GLU A 117 3.88 -22.51 4.28
CA GLU A 117 3.58 -22.51 5.71
C GLU A 117 3.38 -21.05 6.20
N GLY A 118 2.41 -20.82 7.10
CA GLY A 118 2.07 -19.49 7.60
C GLY A 118 1.15 -18.66 6.70
N LYS A 119 0.82 -19.14 5.47
CA LYS A 119 -0.07 -18.43 4.54
C LYS A 119 -1.40 -19.15 4.30
N LYS A 120 -2.01 -19.63 5.39
CA LYS A 120 -3.27 -20.39 5.35
C LYS A 120 -4.48 -19.58 5.77
N VAL A 121 -4.28 -18.37 6.30
CA VAL A 121 -5.36 -17.50 6.78
C VAL A 121 -5.65 -16.42 5.75
N PRO A 122 -6.91 -16.30 5.28
CA PRO A 122 -7.32 -15.21 4.40
C PRO A 122 -7.11 -13.84 5.06
N ARG A 123 -6.67 -12.87 4.28
CA ARG A 123 -6.48 -11.49 4.71
C ARG A 123 -6.99 -10.54 3.62
N ILE A 124 -7.44 -9.36 4.02
CA ILE A 124 -7.80 -8.32 3.07
C ILE A 124 -6.52 -7.73 2.49
N MET A 125 -6.33 -7.92 1.18
CA MET A 125 -5.09 -7.58 0.48
C MET A 125 -5.27 -6.45 -0.51
N ARG A 126 -6.48 -5.88 -0.64
CA ARG A 126 -6.82 -4.91 -1.66
C ARG A 126 -7.87 -3.93 -1.16
N TYR A 127 -7.88 -2.76 -1.76
CA TYR A 127 -8.94 -1.79 -1.60
C TYR A 127 -10.20 -2.26 -2.37
N SER A 128 -11.35 -2.30 -1.71
CA SER A 128 -12.60 -2.82 -2.28
C SER A 128 -13.65 -1.75 -2.58
N GLY A 129 -13.35 -0.47 -2.37
CA GLY A 129 -14.26 0.65 -2.64
C GLY A 129 -14.40 1.06 -4.11
N GLY A 130 -13.74 0.34 -5.03
CA GLY A 130 -13.75 0.63 -6.45
C GLY A 130 -12.69 1.65 -6.89
N HIS A 131 -12.24 1.53 -8.14
CA HIS A 131 -11.14 2.35 -8.66
C HIS A 131 -11.46 3.86 -8.73
N PRO A 132 -12.68 4.33 -9.08
CA PRO A 132 -12.99 5.76 -9.07
C PRO A 132 -12.83 6.39 -7.69
N ALA A 133 -13.39 5.79 -6.64
CA ALA A 133 -13.27 6.29 -5.28
C ALA A 133 -11.83 6.25 -4.75
N PHE A 134 -11.06 5.22 -5.13
CA PHE A 134 -9.63 5.16 -4.84
C PHE A 134 -8.88 6.35 -5.44
N ARG A 135 -9.13 6.67 -6.72
CA ARG A 135 -8.51 7.81 -7.40
C ARG A 135 -8.88 9.13 -6.74
N GLU A 136 -10.17 9.35 -6.50
CA GLU A 136 -10.67 10.56 -5.83
C GLU A 136 -9.93 10.80 -4.51
N HIS A 137 -9.81 9.78 -3.67
CA HIS A 137 -9.08 9.87 -2.41
C HIS A 137 -7.58 10.20 -2.60
N CYS A 138 -6.92 9.58 -3.56
CA CYS A 138 -5.53 9.86 -3.88
C CYS A 138 -5.34 11.26 -4.48
N ASP A 139 -6.25 11.71 -5.34
CA ASP A 139 -6.22 13.02 -6.00
C ASP A 139 -6.41 14.14 -4.95
N GLU A 140 -7.33 13.99 -4.00
CA GLU A 140 -7.50 14.92 -2.87
C GLU A 140 -6.21 15.12 -2.05
N ILE A 141 -5.48 14.03 -1.80
CA ILE A 141 -4.19 14.09 -1.09
C ILE A 141 -3.16 14.85 -1.90
N ALA A 142 -3.10 14.64 -3.21
CA ALA A 142 -2.18 15.31 -4.10
C ALA A 142 -2.50 16.81 -4.21
N GLU A 143 -3.78 17.18 -4.38
CA GLU A 143 -4.28 18.56 -4.40
C GLU A 143 -4.04 19.26 -3.07
N GLY A 144 -4.14 18.53 -1.95
CA GLY A 144 -3.79 19.01 -0.61
C GLY A 144 -2.29 19.24 -0.39
N GLY A 145 -1.43 18.92 -1.37
CA GLY A 145 0.03 19.08 -1.29
C GLY A 145 0.69 18.01 -0.43
N TYR A 146 0.16 16.80 -0.44
CA TYR A 146 0.72 15.62 0.24
C TYR A 146 0.97 15.79 1.76
N LYS A 147 0.14 16.60 2.43
CA LYS A 147 0.29 16.94 3.87
C LYS A 147 0.22 15.73 4.81
N THR A 148 -0.33 14.63 4.34
CA THR A 148 -0.42 13.36 5.07
C THR A 148 0.87 12.53 5.00
N LEU A 149 1.87 12.98 4.23
CA LEU A 149 3.19 12.37 4.17
C LEU A 149 4.18 13.12 5.07
N ALA A 150 5.15 12.37 5.61
CA ALA A 150 6.28 12.95 6.33
C ALA A 150 7.42 13.22 5.34
N CYS A 151 7.53 14.46 4.89
CA CYS A 151 8.58 14.93 3.98
C CYS A 151 9.62 15.78 4.74
N LYS A 152 10.90 15.55 4.44
CA LYS A 152 12.03 16.29 5.02
C LYS A 152 13.11 16.52 4.00
#